data_d8b207a5480dade0f5eeb5f4a4b3b2cc
#
_entry.id   d8b207a5480dade0f5eeb5f4a4b3b2cc
#
_cell.length_a   1.000
_cell.length_b   1.000
_cell.length_c   1.000
_cell.angle_alpha   90.00
_cell.angle_beta   90.00
_cell.angle_gamma   90.00
#
_symmetry.space_group_name_H-M   'P 1'
#
loop_
_entity.id
_entity.type
_entity.pdbx_description
1 polymer ?
#
loop_
_entity_poly.entity_id
_entity_poly.type
_entity_poly.pdbx_seq_one_letter_code
_entity_poly.pdbx_strand_id
1 'polypeptide(L)'
;MRGHAGAGGPPAKLCPMPEPAPESTLSAAWTDALRVFDRDLAVRSAAESTRRAYSNDVGQLAAWADAAGIGPEAMAHRDLRRFAATLSNRGISKAGVARKLAAIRSFYAALLRDGRVATNPADLVASPKLDKKLPRVLSREEMSTLLDRIPTTTPLELRDRAMLELAYSCGLRAEEVVNLDQESPDFDGERLRIEGKGGKTRFVPMGEPAQHALTRYLERGRPALMGPGAETALLVSKSGRRLHPSDVRRRLQRWVREAAIAGGVSPHALRHSFATHLLEGGADLRTIQELLGHSSLSTTQVYTRVEPSWLQSQYARSHPRA
;
A
#
# COMPACT_ATOMS: atom_id res chain seq x y z
N MET A 1 -48.59 29.68 -38.27
CA MET A 1 -47.30 30.35 -37.99
C MET A 1 -46.30 29.34 -37.49
N ARG A 2 -45.46 29.04 -38.26
CA ARG A 2 -44.08 28.49 -38.42
C ARG A 2 -43.42 27.98 -37.14
N GLY A 3 -43.30 26.63 -37.06
CA GLY A 3 -42.42 25.95 -36.13
C GLY A 3 -40.97 25.99 -36.59
N HIS A 4 -40.06 26.12 -35.65
CA HIS A 4 -38.64 25.91 -35.88
C HIS A 4 -38.24 24.54 -35.32
N ALA A 5 -37.90 23.64 -36.24
CA ALA A 5 -37.22 22.39 -35.95
C ALA A 5 -35.73 22.66 -35.75
N GLY A 6 -35.20 22.40 -34.55
CA GLY A 6 -33.77 22.38 -34.25
C GLY A 6 -33.17 21.06 -34.70
N ALA A 7 -32.28 21.09 -35.66
CA ALA A 7 -31.52 19.96 -36.15
C ALA A 7 -30.47 19.51 -35.11
N GLY A 8 -30.63 18.31 -34.56
CA GLY A 8 -29.61 17.61 -33.80
C GLY A 8 -28.56 17.07 -34.77
N GLY A 9 -27.32 17.56 -34.64
CA GLY A 9 -26.15 17.02 -35.35
C GLY A 9 -25.83 15.59 -34.87
N PRO A 10 -25.20 14.77 -35.72
CA PRO A 10 -24.84 13.38 -35.35
C PRO A 10 -23.79 13.33 -34.26
N PRO A 11 -23.83 12.31 -33.38
CA PRO A 11 -22.83 12.17 -32.32
C PRO A 11 -21.45 11.94 -32.92
N ALA A 12 -20.46 12.64 -32.35
CA ALA A 12 -19.07 12.51 -32.74
C ALA A 12 -18.62 11.04 -32.62
N LYS A 13 -18.16 10.48 -33.75
CA LYS A 13 -17.56 9.14 -33.79
C LYS A 13 -16.37 9.11 -32.84
N LEU A 14 -16.45 8.25 -31.79
CA LEU A 14 -15.28 7.88 -31.00
C LEU A 14 -14.23 7.29 -31.93
N CYS A 15 -13.08 7.92 -31.97
CA CYS A 15 -11.89 7.36 -32.61
C CYS A 15 -11.56 6.01 -31.96
N PRO A 16 -11.35 4.93 -32.73
CA PRO A 16 -10.97 3.64 -32.14
C PRO A 16 -9.66 3.79 -31.38
N MET A 17 -9.60 3.17 -30.20
CA MET A 17 -8.38 3.08 -29.39
C MET A 17 -7.29 2.45 -30.25
N PRO A 18 -6.08 3.01 -30.31
CA PRO A 18 -4.96 2.28 -30.86
C PRO A 18 -4.72 1.03 -30.00
N GLU A 19 -4.64 -0.12 -30.65
CA GLU A 19 -4.20 -1.37 -30.05
C GLU A 19 -2.86 -1.14 -29.29
N PRO A 20 -2.60 -1.87 -28.20
CA PRO A 20 -1.32 -1.77 -27.51
C PRO A 20 -0.23 -2.09 -28.54
N ALA A 21 0.59 -1.09 -28.85
CA ALA A 21 1.73 -1.25 -29.74
C ALA A 21 2.61 -2.39 -29.22
N PRO A 22 3.19 -3.23 -30.10
CA PRO A 22 4.16 -4.25 -29.71
C PRO A 22 5.24 -3.58 -28.88
N GLU A 23 5.83 -4.32 -27.93
CA GLU A 23 6.88 -3.86 -27.01
C GLU A 23 7.92 -3.03 -27.78
N SER A 24 7.74 -1.74 -27.83
CA SER A 24 8.68 -0.83 -28.44
C SER A 24 9.90 -0.80 -27.51
N THR A 25 10.97 -1.41 -27.96
CA THR A 25 12.27 -1.29 -27.28
C THR A 25 12.62 0.17 -27.18
N LEU A 26 12.72 0.69 -25.95
CA LEU A 26 13.16 2.06 -25.68
C LEU A 26 14.49 2.33 -26.37
N SER A 27 14.70 3.56 -26.81
CA SER A 27 15.99 4.00 -27.37
C SER A 27 17.13 3.73 -26.39
N ALA A 28 18.33 3.59 -26.94
CA ALA A 28 19.53 3.34 -26.13
C ALA A 28 19.74 4.43 -25.07
N ALA A 29 19.43 5.70 -25.39
CA ALA A 29 19.53 6.82 -24.45
C ALA A 29 18.61 6.66 -23.24
N TRP A 30 17.34 6.30 -23.44
CA TRP A 30 16.42 6.04 -22.32
C TRP A 30 16.80 4.80 -21.54
N THR A 31 17.20 3.72 -22.22
CA THR A 31 17.63 2.48 -21.55
C THR A 31 18.82 2.74 -20.63
N ASP A 32 19.78 3.52 -21.07
CA ASP A 32 20.97 3.84 -20.30
C ASP A 32 20.66 4.79 -19.13
N ALA A 33 19.82 5.81 -19.34
CA ALA A 33 19.36 6.71 -18.28
C ALA A 33 18.58 5.95 -17.18
N LEU A 34 17.76 4.96 -17.54
CA LEU A 34 17.05 4.11 -16.57
C LEU A 34 18.02 3.23 -15.77
N ARG A 35 19.13 2.75 -16.37
CA ARG A 35 20.18 2.01 -15.64
C ARG A 35 20.90 2.90 -14.62
N VAL A 36 21.19 4.16 -14.97
CA VAL A 36 21.75 5.13 -14.02
C VAL A 36 20.83 5.31 -12.83
N PHE A 37 19.54 5.48 -13.09
CA PHE A 37 18.55 5.64 -12.03
C PHE A 37 18.43 4.42 -11.12
N ASP A 38 18.41 3.22 -11.67
CA ASP A 38 18.34 2.00 -10.87
C ASP A 38 19.57 1.82 -9.97
N ARG A 39 20.77 2.14 -10.49
CA ARG A 39 22.00 2.16 -9.68
C ARG A 39 21.92 3.20 -8.56
N ASP A 40 21.44 4.41 -8.83
CA ASP A 40 21.29 5.46 -7.81
C ASP A 40 20.33 5.03 -6.69
N LEU A 41 19.19 4.43 -7.05
CA LEU A 41 18.25 3.90 -6.07
C LEU A 41 18.85 2.77 -5.23
N ALA A 42 19.69 1.91 -5.82
CA ALA A 42 20.39 0.85 -5.11
C ALA A 42 21.42 1.42 -4.11
N VAL A 43 22.25 2.37 -4.54
CA VAL A 43 23.25 3.04 -3.68
C VAL A 43 22.59 3.74 -2.48
N ARG A 44 21.43 4.35 -2.71
CA ARG A 44 20.63 5.01 -1.65
C ARG A 44 19.84 4.02 -0.77
N SER A 45 20.05 2.72 -0.94
CA SER A 45 19.33 1.67 -0.18
C SER A 45 17.80 1.83 -0.22
N ALA A 46 17.27 2.26 -1.36
CA ALA A 46 15.82 2.38 -1.55
C ALA A 46 15.16 1.00 -1.44
N ALA A 47 14.05 0.91 -0.70
CA ALA A 47 13.32 -0.34 -0.56
C ALA A 47 12.92 -0.91 -1.93
N GLU A 48 12.92 -2.23 -2.07
CA GLU A 48 12.59 -2.95 -3.31
C GLU A 48 11.24 -2.50 -3.90
N SER A 49 10.22 -2.35 -3.05
CA SER A 49 8.90 -1.86 -3.46
C SER A 49 8.97 -0.42 -4.02
N THR A 50 9.82 0.43 -3.45
CA THR A 50 10.03 1.80 -3.93
C THR A 50 10.77 1.78 -5.27
N ARG A 51 11.81 0.95 -5.41
CA ARG A 51 12.55 0.78 -6.65
C ARG A 51 11.62 0.36 -7.78
N ARG A 52 10.82 -0.70 -7.58
CA ARG A 52 9.82 -1.17 -8.56
C ARG A 52 8.81 -0.10 -8.94
N ALA A 53 8.26 0.60 -7.93
CA ALA A 53 7.26 1.64 -8.19
C ALA A 53 7.85 2.81 -9.00
N TYR A 54 9.06 3.26 -8.64
CA TYR A 54 9.72 4.37 -9.32
C TYR A 54 10.18 3.98 -10.73
N SER A 55 10.75 2.78 -10.89
CA SER A 55 11.14 2.28 -12.22
C SER A 55 9.94 2.16 -13.15
N ASN A 56 8.80 1.67 -12.67
CA ASN A 56 7.58 1.62 -13.46
C ASN A 56 7.05 3.01 -13.82
N ASP A 57 7.07 3.97 -12.89
CA ASP A 57 6.60 5.33 -13.14
C ASP A 57 7.48 6.09 -14.13
N VAL A 58 8.81 5.96 -14.00
CA VAL A 58 9.76 6.57 -14.93
C VAL A 58 9.76 5.85 -16.29
N GLY A 59 9.57 4.52 -16.29
CA GLY A 59 9.40 3.75 -17.54
C GLY A 59 8.20 4.23 -18.36
N GLN A 60 7.10 4.63 -17.73
CA GLN A 60 5.96 5.23 -18.43
C GLN A 60 6.29 6.61 -19.03
N LEU A 61 7.10 7.42 -18.34
CA LEU A 61 7.62 8.67 -18.92
C LEU A 61 8.53 8.37 -20.11
N ALA A 62 9.46 7.43 -19.97
CA ALA A 62 10.39 7.04 -21.01
C ALA A 62 9.66 6.60 -22.28
N ALA A 63 8.67 5.71 -22.16
CA ALA A 63 7.89 5.25 -23.30
C ALA A 63 7.11 6.40 -23.97
N TRP A 64 6.54 7.32 -23.19
CA TRP A 64 5.82 8.47 -23.72
C TRP A 64 6.75 9.45 -24.44
N ALA A 65 7.91 9.72 -23.87
CA ALA A 65 8.88 10.68 -24.40
C ALA A 65 9.59 10.14 -25.64
N ASP A 66 10.00 8.87 -25.61
CA ASP A 66 10.67 8.18 -26.70
C ASP A 66 9.77 8.12 -27.95
N ALA A 67 8.48 7.82 -27.78
CA ALA A 67 7.50 7.89 -28.86
C ALA A 67 7.31 9.31 -29.44
N ALA A 68 7.65 10.34 -28.67
CA ALA A 68 7.64 11.75 -29.11
C ALA A 68 9.00 12.20 -29.62
N GLY A 69 10.01 11.34 -29.72
CA GLY A 69 11.38 11.67 -30.15
C GLY A 69 12.16 12.55 -29.16
N ILE A 70 11.76 12.53 -27.86
CA ILE A 70 12.40 13.35 -26.83
C ILE A 70 13.33 12.47 -26.00
N GLY A 71 14.64 12.70 -26.08
CA GLY A 71 15.62 12.00 -25.23
C GLY A 71 15.60 12.46 -23.77
N PRO A 72 16.19 11.66 -22.86
CA PRO A 72 16.16 11.96 -21.42
C PRO A 72 16.85 13.30 -21.08
N GLU A 73 17.97 13.64 -21.71
CA GLU A 73 18.72 14.88 -21.49
C GLU A 73 18.06 16.12 -22.14
N ALA A 74 17.27 15.90 -23.20
CA ALA A 74 16.57 16.97 -23.93
C ALA A 74 15.21 17.35 -23.31
N MET A 75 14.78 16.63 -22.29
CA MET A 75 13.49 16.82 -21.64
C MET A 75 13.40 18.18 -20.93
N ALA A 76 12.44 19.00 -21.32
CA ALA A 76 12.18 20.28 -20.70
C ALA A 76 10.98 20.20 -19.72
N HIS A 77 10.88 21.18 -18.81
CA HIS A 77 9.75 21.27 -17.87
C HIS A 77 8.38 21.32 -18.57
N ARG A 78 8.30 21.93 -19.78
CA ARG A 78 7.06 21.95 -20.60
C ARG A 78 6.61 20.54 -21.01
N ASP A 79 7.56 19.66 -21.32
CA ASP A 79 7.26 18.30 -21.75
C ASP A 79 6.76 17.46 -20.57
N LEU A 80 7.34 17.65 -19.39
CA LEU A 80 6.85 17.02 -18.15
C LEU A 80 5.45 17.53 -17.77
N ARG A 81 5.12 18.80 -18.01
CA ARG A 81 3.74 19.31 -17.83
C ARG A 81 2.78 18.65 -18.83
N ARG A 82 3.17 18.46 -20.09
CA ARG A 82 2.36 17.74 -21.09
C ARG A 82 2.13 16.29 -20.67
N PHE A 83 3.18 15.61 -20.20
CA PHE A 83 3.05 14.26 -19.67
C PHE A 83 2.06 14.21 -18.48
N ALA A 84 2.20 15.12 -17.51
CA ALA A 84 1.29 15.19 -16.36
C ALA A 84 -0.17 15.46 -16.80
N ALA A 85 -0.39 16.32 -17.78
CA ALA A 85 -1.72 16.54 -18.36
C ALA A 85 -2.26 15.29 -19.05
N THR A 86 -1.44 14.55 -19.80
CA THR A 86 -1.82 13.27 -20.42
C THR A 86 -2.26 12.25 -19.36
N LEU A 87 -1.55 12.16 -18.22
CA LEU A 87 -1.94 11.27 -17.11
C LEU A 87 -3.29 11.66 -16.54
N SER A 88 -3.53 12.96 -16.34
CA SER A 88 -4.80 13.48 -15.82
C SER A 88 -5.96 13.18 -16.80
N ASN A 89 -5.76 13.37 -18.09
CA ASN A 89 -6.75 13.09 -19.14
C ASN A 89 -7.06 11.58 -19.23
N ARG A 90 -6.11 10.71 -18.87
CA ARG A 90 -6.33 9.25 -18.75
C ARG A 90 -7.02 8.84 -17.46
N GLY A 91 -7.48 9.78 -16.64
CA GLY A 91 -8.20 9.50 -15.39
C GLY A 91 -7.30 9.09 -14.22
N ILE A 92 -5.98 9.27 -14.32
CA ILE A 92 -5.08 9.02 -13.19
C ILE A 92 -5.39 10.03 -12.07
N SER A 93 -5.59 9.53 -10.85
CA SER A 93 -5.90 10.38 -9.70
C SER A 93 -4.82 11.43 -9.41
N LYS A 94 -5.18 12.56 -8.81
CA LYS A 94 -4.24 13.60 -8.37
C LYS A 94 -3.07 13.03 -7.56
N ALA A 95 -3.34 12.07 -6.64
CA ALA A 95 -2.32 11.40 -5.86
C ALA A 95 -1.39 10.53 -6.73
N GLY A 96 -1.94 9.85 -7.75
CA GLY A 96 -1.17 9.08 -8.72
C GLY A 96 -0.25 9.96 -9.55
N VAL A 97 -0.74 11.09 -10.03
CA VAL A 97 0.09 12.08 -10.76
C VAL A 97 1.18 12.65 -9.85
N ALA A 98 0.85 13.04 -8.62
CA ALA A 98 1.84 13.55 -7.67
C ALA A 98 2.95 12.53 -7.36
N ARG A 99 2.60 11.24 -7.16
CA ARG A 99 3.58 10.17 -6.95
C ARG A 99 4.50 9.99 -8.16
N LYS A 100 3.95 9.99 -9.38
CA LYS A 100 4.74 9.89 -10.62
C LYS A 100 5.69 11.07 -10.78
N LEU A 101 5.24 12.29 -10.51
CA LEU A 101 6.12 13.46 -10.51
C LEU A 101 7.23 13.37 -9.46
N ALA A 102 6.97 12.78 -8.30
CA ALA A 102 8.01 12.54 -7.30
C ALA A 102 9.06 11.52 -7.79
N ALA A 103 8.64 10.44 -8.46
CA ALA A 103 9.56 9.49 -9.09
C ALA A 103 10.39 10.16 -10.19
N ILE A 104 9.78 11.01 -11.03
CA ILE A 104 10.45 11.76 -12.09
C ILE A 104 11.47 12.76 -11.51
N ARG A 105 11.14 13.46 -10.42
CA ARG A 105 12.12 14.33 -9.73
C ARG A 105 13.31 13.52 -9.22
N SER A 106 13.05 12.35 -8.62
CA SER A 106 14.11 11.45 -8.16
C SER A 106 15.00 10.97 -9.32
N PHE A 107 14.40 10.66 -10.47
CA PHE A 107 15.11 10.26 -11.68
C PHE A 107 16.04 11.39 -12.20
N TYR A 108 15.52 12.59 -12.38
CA TYR A 108 16.36 13.72 -12.84
C TYR A 108 17.39 14.15 -11.79
N ALA A 109 17.12 13.99 -10.51
CA ALA A 109 18.12 14.17 -9.47
C ALA A 109 19.26 13.13 -9.57
N ALA A 110 18.99 11.90 -10.01
CA ALA A 110 20.01 10.90 -10.29
C ALA A 110 20.84 11.29 -11.52
N LEU A 111 20.21 11.71 -12.63
CA LEU A 111 20.90 12.17 -13.83
C LEU A 111 21.76 13.43 -13.57
N LEU A 112 21.30 14.34 -12.70
CA LEU A 112 22.07 15.51 -12.27
C LEU A 112 23.32 15.09 -11.50
N ARG A 113 23.23 14.13 -10.60
CA ARG A 113 24.42 13.59 -9.89
C ARG A 113 25.39 12.86 -10.82
N ASP A 114 24.86 12.22 -11.87
CA ASP A 114 25.66 11.55 -12.91
C ASP A 114 26.26 12.53 -13.95
N GLY A 115 25.95 13.84 -13.84
CA GLY A 115 26.47 14.89 -14.72
C GLY A 115 25.82 14.94 -16.11
N ARG A 116 24.71 14.22 -16.35
CA ARG A 116 24.03 14.16 -17.66
C ARG A 116 23.14 15.36 -17.95
N VAL A 117 22.63 15.99 -16.90
CA VAL A 117 21.82 17.21 -17.01
C VAL A 117 22.37 18.28 -16.07
N ALA A 118 22.28 19.53 -16.49
CA ALA A 118 22.76 20.66 -15.69
C ALA A 118 21.74 21.08 -14.61
N THR A 119 20.45 20.78 -14.82
CA THR A 119 19.37 21.14 -13.90
C THR A 119 18.29 20.05 -13.93
N ASN A 120 17.51 19.96 -12.86
CA ASN A 120 16.38 19.03 -12.80
C ASN A 120 15.11 19.70 -13.39
N PRO A 121 14.65 19.32 -14.59
CA PRO A 121 13.49 19.96 -15.22
C PRO A 121 12.17 19.70 -14.47
N ALA A 122 12.14 18.69 -13.59
CA ALA A 122 10.95 18.34 -12.82
C ALA A 122 10.73 19.25 -11.61
N ASP A 123 11.73 20.00 -11.16
CA ASP A 123 11.60 20.93 -10.02
C ASP A 123 10.67 22.10 -10.35
N LEU A 124 10.59 22.49 -11.62
CA LEU A 124 9.70 23.55 -12.13
C LEU A 124 8.25 23.05 -12.38
N VAL A 125 7.96 21.78 -12.16
CA VAL A 125 6.62 21.22 -12.37
C VAL A 125 5.89 21.13 -11.04
N ALA A 126 4.83 21.94 -10.86
CA ALA A 126 4.01 21.90 -9.67
C ALA A 126 3.29 20.56 -9.53
N SER A 127 3.33 19.97 -8.33
CA SER A 127 2.49 18.82 -8.03
C SER A 127 1.03 19.24 -7.85
N PRO A 128 0.08 18.39 -8.28
CA PRO A 128 -1.34 18.65 -8.00
C PRO A 128 -1.60 18.84 -6.51
N LYS A 129 -2.39 19.85 -6.15
CA LYS A 129 -2.87 19.98 -4.77
C LYS A 129 -3.72 18.76 -4.42
N LEU A 130 -3.28 18.02 -3.42
CA LEU A 130 -4.03 16.87 -2.91
C LEU A 130 -5.07 17.36 -1.91
N ASP A 131 -6.30 16.92 -2.09
CA ASP A 131 -7.33 17.12 -1.07
C ASP A 131 -6.90 16.31 0.16
N LYS A 132 -6.63 16.98 1.27
CA LYS A 132 -6.35 16.32 2.56
C LYS A 132 -7.63 15.70 3.10
N LYS A 133 -8.06 14.58 2.53
CA LYS A 133 -9.10 13.77 3.16
C LYS A 133 -8.48 13.17 4.41
N LEU A 134 -9.04 13.53 5.57
CA LEU A 134 -8.70 12.83 6.81
C LEU A 134 -8.95 11.33 6.61
N PRO A 135 -8.02 10.46 7.01
CA PRO A 135 -8.25 9.03 6.97
C PRO A 135 -9.53 8.71 7.73
N ARG A 136 -10.40 7.90 7.13
CA ARG A 136 -11.60 7.44 7.82
C ARG A 136 -11.18 6.54 8.98
N VAL A 137 -11.68 6.83 10.17
CA VAL A 137 -11.67 5.92 11.31
C VAL A 137 -13.00 5.16 11.30
N LEU A 138 -12.98 3.84 11.39
CA LEU A 138 -14.19 3.07 11.65
C LEU A 138 -14.50 3.14 13.14
N SER A 139 -15.78 3.23 13.51
CA SER A 139 -16.17 3.10 14.91
C SER A 139 -15.93 1.67 15.42
N ARG A 140 -15.99 1.48 16.74
CA ARG A 140 -15.86 0.14 17.36
C ARG A 140 -16.97 -0.80 16.85
N GLU A 141 -18.19 -0.28 16.70
CA GLU A 141 -19.36 -1.01 16.21
C GLU A 141 -19.21 -1.37 14.73
N GLU A 142 -18.73 -0.43 13.89
CA GLU A 142 -18.43 -0.70 12.48
C GLU A 142 -17.35 -1.77 12.34
N MET A 143 -16.31 -1.70 13.19
CA MET A 143 -15.22 -2.68 13.17
C MET A 143 -15.72 -4.07 13.61
N SER A 144 -16.48 -4.16 14.68
CA SER A 144 -17.10 -5.44 15.10
C SER A 144 -18.01 -5.96 14.01
N THR A 145 -18.88 -5.12 13.44
CA THR A 145 -19.76 -5.51 12.33
C THR A 145 -18.98 -6.03 11.13
N LEU A 146 -17.89 -5.36 10.74
CA LEU A 146 -17.04 -5.79 9.64
C LEU A 146 -16.46 -7.19 9.89
N LEU A 147 -15.85 -7.37 11.05
CA LEU A 147 -15.13 -8.59 11.38
C LEU A 147 -16.12 -9.74 11.64
N ASP A 148 -17.15 -9.53 12.45
CA ASP A 148 -18.06 -10.59 12.88
C ASP A 148 -19.00 -11.08 11.77
N ARG A 149 -19.25 -10.28 10.73
CA ARG A 149 -20.00 -10.70 9.55
C ARG A 149 -19.23 -11.56 8.56
N ILE A 150 -17.90 -11.68 8.71
CA ILE A 150 -17.15 -12.60 7.84
C ILE A 150 -17.53 -14.03 8.21
N PRO A 151 -18.16 -14.80 7.29
CA PRO A 151 -18.48 -16.21 7.54
C PRO A 151 -17.21 -17.01 7.76
N THR A 152 -17.33 -18.15 8.41
CA THR A 152 -16.20 -19.05 8.71
C THR A 152 -16.51 -20.47 8.24
N THR A 153 -17.21 -20.60 7.12
CA THR A 153 -17.66 -21.85 6.53
C THR A 153 -16.69 -22.43 5.53
N THR A 154 -16.06 -21.56 4.75
CA THR A 154 -15.07 -21.98 3.71
C THR A 154 -13.63 -21.67 4.14
N PRO A 155 -12.63 -22.38 3.60
CA PRO A 155 -11.21 -22.12 3.87
C PRO A 155 -10.79 -20.68 3.58
N LEU A 156 -11.34 -20.06 2.52
CA LEU A 156 -11.04 -18.69 2.16
C LEU A 156 -11.66 -17.68 3.12
N GLU A 157 -12.82 -17.95 3.67
CA GLU A 157 -13.46 -17.12 4.69
C GLU A 157 -12.73 -17.19 6.02
N LEU A 158 -12.32 -18.38 6.44
CA LEU A 158 -11.47 -18.57 7.62
C LEU A 158 -10.18 -17.76 7.49
N ARG A 159 -9.52 -17.82 6.32
CA ARG A 159 -8.34 -17.04 6.03
C ARG A 159 -8.62 -15.53 6.08
N ASP A 160 -9.70 -15.06 5.45
CA ASP A 160 -10.05 -13.63 5.40
C ASP A 160 -10.37 -13.11 6.80
N ARG A 161 -11.08 -13.90 7.62
CA ARG A 161 -11.35 -13.54 9.01
C ARG A 161 -10.06 -13.41 9.82
N ALA A 162 -9.19 -14.40 9.81
CA ALA A 162 -7.90 -14.37 10.50
C ALA A 162 -7.03 -13.18 10.01
N MET A 163 -6.98 -12.97 8.71
CA MET A 163 -6.21 -11.87 8.10
C MET A 163 -6.67 -10.49 8.60
N LEU A 164 -7.98 -10.24 8.64
CA LEU A 164 -8.51 -8.93 9.01
C LEU A 164 -8.53 -8.73 10.53
N GLU A 165 -8.72 -9.80 11.32
CA GLU A 165 -8.55 -9.75 12.77
C GLU A 165 -7.10 -9.38 13.13
N LEU A 166 -6.11 -10.05 12.55
CA LEU A 166 -4.70 -9.72 12.78
C LEU A 166 -4.37 -8.30 12.32
N ALA A 167 -4.87 -7.88 11.14
CA ALA A 167 -4.61 -6.54 10.61
C ALA A 167 -5.12 -5.44 11.55
N TYR A 168 -6.28 -5.65 12.18
CA TYR A 168 -6.87 -4.70 13.10
C TYR A 168 -6.30 -4.85 14.52
N SER A 169 -6.37 -6.04 15.13
CA SER A 169 -5.96 -6.25 16.53
C SER A 169 -4.47 -5.97 16.77
N CYS A 170 -3.62 -6.23 15.78
CA CYS A 170 -2.18 -5.96 15.89
C CYS A 170 -1.75 -4.67 15.16
N GLY A 171 -2.68 -3.91 14.59
CA GLY A 171 -2.39 -2.65 13.89
C GLY A 171 -1.42 -2.80 12.71
N LEU A 172 -1.50 -3.88 11.94
CA LEU A 172 -0.51 -4.23 10.92
C LEU A 172 -0.66 -3.40 9.64
N ARG A 173 0.48 -3.14 8.97
CA ARG A 173 0.48 -2.69 7.57
C ARG A 173 0.14 -3.87 6.64
N ALA A 174 -0.43 -3.60 5.46
CA ALA A 174 -0.74 -4.66 4.50
C ALA A 174 0.49 -5.51 4.12
N GLU A 175 1.68 -4.90 4.02
CA GLU A 175 2.93 -5.62 3.77
C GLU A 175 3.32 -6.50 4.96
N GLU A 176 3.14 -6.02 6.20
CA GLU A 176 3.41 -6.80 7.41
C GLU A 176 2.49 -8.02 7.48
N VAL A 177 1.20 -7.86 7.17
CA VAL A 177 0.22 -8.96 7.14
C VAL A 177 0.63 -10.08 6.20
N VAL A 178 1.06 -9.75 4.98
CA VAL A 178 1.41 -10.78 3.98
C VAL A 178 2.78 -11.41 4.21
N ASN A 179 3.65 -10.72 4.95
CA ASN A 179 4.98 -11.21 5.29
C ASN A 179 5.03 -12.05 6.57
N LEU A 180 3.89 -12.27 7.24
CA LEU A 180 3.82 -13.20 8.37
C LEU A 180 4.12 -14.62 7.92
N ASP A 181 4.94 -15.32 8.69
CA ASP A 181 5.23 -16.75 8.54
C ASP A 181 4.54 -17.56 9.63
N GLN A 182 4.48 -18.87 9.47
CA GLN A 182 3.84 -19.78 10.43
C GLN A 182 4.46 -19.69 11.85
N GLU A 183 5.72 -19.27 11.93
CA GLU A 183 6.44 -19.06 13.20
C GLU A 183 6.23 -17.65 13.79
N SER A 184 5.47 -16.78 13.10
CA SER A 184 5.23 -15.43 13.59
C SER A 184 4.31 -15.36 14.82
N PRO A 185 3.23 -16.17 14.93
CA PRO A 185 2.39 -16.22 16.12
C PRO A 185 3.10 -16.96 17.27
N ASP A 186 3.08 -16.35 18.44
CA ASP A 186 3.45 -16.95 19.73
C ASP A 186 2.15 -17.01 20.57
N PHE A 187 1.47 -18.17 20.53
CA PHE A 187 0.19 -18.37 21.20
C PHE A 187 0.34 -18.40 22.73
N ASP A 188 1.44 -18.95 23.23
CA ASP A 188 1.71 -19.01 24.68
C ASP A 188 1.99 -17.62 25.24
N GLY A 189 2.68 -16.79 24.47
CA GLY A 189 2.96 -15.39 24.79
C GLY A 189 1.87 -14.41 24.35
N GLU A 190 0.77 -14.88 23.75
CA GLU A 190 -0.36 -14.06 23.24
C GLU A 190 0.08 -12.88 22.38
N ARG A 191 1.07 -13.10 21.51
CA ARG A 191 1.72 -12.04 20.73
C ARG A 191 2.09 -12.48 19.33
N LEU A 192 2.29 -11.50 18.46
CA LEU A 192 2.70 -11.68 17.08
C LEU A 192 4.07 -11.05 16.85
N ARG A 193 5.01 -11.84 16.33
CA ARG A 193 6.31 -11.35 15.89
C ARG A 193 6.19 -10.72 14.50
N ILE A 194 6.61 -9.48 14.37
CA ILE A 194 6.53 -8.72 13.12
C ILE A 194 7.91 -8.25 12.73
N GLU A 195 8.31 -8.58 11.52
CA GLU A 195 9.53 -8.06 10.92
C GLU A 195 9.27 -6.73 10.23
N GLY A 196 9.97 -5.68 10.66
CA GLY A 196 9.88 -4.34 10.11
C GLY A 196 10.97 -4.04 9.09
N LYS A 197 10.92 -2.84 8.54
CA LYS A 197 11.94 -2.35 7.60
C LYS A 197 13.34 -2.38 8.23
N GLY A 198 14.30 -2.97 7.51
CA GLY A 198 15.71 -3.05 7.96
C GLY A 198 15.98 -4.14 8.99
N GLY A 199 15.19 -5.22 9.01
CA GLY A 199 15.40 -6.38 9.90
C GLY A 199 15.06 -6.13 11.37
N LYS A 200 14.38 -5.02 11.69
CA LYS A 200 13.95 -4.75 13.07
C LYS A 200 12.71 -5.57 13.38
N THR A 201 12.80 -6.39 14.41
CA THR A 201 11.67 -7.19 14.91
C THR A 201 10.97 -6.47 16.05
N ARG A 202 9.63 -6.52 16.07
CA ARG A 202 8.81 -6.10 17.20
C ARG A 202 7.76 -7.17 17.52
N PHE A 203 7.32 -7.19 18.76
CA PHE A 203 6.19 -8.01 19.20
C PHE A 203 4.98 -7.13 19.48
N VAL A 204 3.81 -7.58 19.03
CA VAL A 204 2.54 -6.89 19.27
C VAL A 204 1.59 -7.88 19.93
N PRO A 205 0.86 -7.50 20.99
CA PRO A 205 -0.16 -8.36 21.60
C PRO A 205 -1.20 -8.78 20.55
N MET A 206 -1.72 -9.99 20.72
CA MET A 206 -2.74 -10.59 19.88
C MET A 206 -3.95 -10.91 20.73
N GLY A 207 -5.01 -10.13 20.60
CA GLY A 207 -6.23 -10.31 21.38
C GLY A 207 -6.94 -11.63 21.09
N GLU A 208 -7.77 -12.07 22.01
CA GLU A 208 -8.47 -13.36 21.97
C GLU A 208 -9.22 -13.61 20.64
N PRO A 209 -9.99 -12.65 20.06
CA PRO A 209 -10.66 -12.87 18.79
C PRO A 209 -9.71 -13.14 17.62
N ALA A 210 -8.52 -12.50 17.62
CA ALA A 210 -7.51 -12.73 16.60
C ALA A 210 -6.85 -14.10 16.76
N GLN A 211 -6.54 -14.52 18.00
CA GLN A 211 -6.01 -15.86 18.30
C GLN A 211 -7.01 -16.94 17.87
N HIS A 212 -8.27 -16.81 18.25
CA HIS A 212 -9.32 -17.75 17.87
C HIS A 212 -9.50 -17.85 16.34
N ALA A 213 -9.57 -16.71 15.65
CA ALA A 213 -9.71 -16.70 14.20
C ALA A 213 -8.50 -17.34 13.50
N LEU A 214 -7.30 -17.08 14.01
CA LEU A 214 -6.06 -17.65 13.48
C LEU A 214 -5.98 -19.15 13.72
N THR A 215 -6.29 -19.63 14.93
CA THR A 215 -6.31 -21.06 15.27
C THR A 215 -7.26 -21.83 14.34
N ARG A 216 -8.49 -21.37 14.19
CA ARG A 216 -9.46 -21.99 13.26
C ARG A 216 -8.98 -22.01 11.81
N TYR A 217 -8.30 -20.95 11.38
CA TYR A 217 -7.70 -20.93 10.04
C TYR A 217 -6.57 -21.92 9.90
N LEU A 218 -5.66 -21.99 10.87
CA LEU A 218 -4.52 -22.93 10.84
C LEU A 218 -4.96 -24.39 10.87
N GLU A 219 -5.99 -24.72 11.66
CA GLU A 219 -6.50 -26.09 11.79
C GLU A 219 -7.30 -26.55 10.58
N ARG A 220 -8.14 -25.68 10.01
CA ARG A 220 -9.15 -26.06 9.00
C ARG A 220 -8.99 -25.36 7.66
N GLY A 221 -8.63 -24.08 7.66
CA GLY A 221 -8.56 -23.28 6.46
C GLY A 221 -7.26 -23.48 5.69
N ARG A 222 -6.14 -23.31 6.37
CA ARG A 222 -4.81 -23.38 5.74
C ARG A 222 -4.52 -24.75 5.13
N PRO A 223 -4.72 -25.89 5.79
CA PRO A 223 -4.48 -27.20 5.19
C PRO A 223 -5.29 -27.44 3.92
N ALA A 224 -6.52 -26.96 3.86
CA ALA A 224 -7.38 -27.09 2.67
C ALA A 224 -6.98 -26.17 1.50
N LEU A 225 -6.15 -25.16 1.75
CA LEU A 225 -5.63 -24.24 0.71
C LEU A 225 -4.21 -24.60 0.26
N MET A 226 -3.49 -25.43 1.04
CA MET A 226 -2.13 -25.82 0.71
C MET A 226 -2.12 -26.85 -0.42
N GLY A 227 -1.25 -26.60 -1.43
CA GLY A 227 -0.89 -27.58 -2.43
C GLY A 227 0.37 -28.38 -2.03
N PRO A 228 0.87 -29.28 -2.88
CA PRO A 228 2.12 -29.96 -2.67
C PRO A 228 3.27 -28.94 -2.76
N GLY A 229 3.78 -28.51 -1.62
CA GLY A 229 4.88 -27.57 -1.50
C GLY A 229 4.97 -26.98 -0.09
N ALA A 230 6.19 -26.64 0.32
CA ALA A 230 6.44 -26.02 1.62
C ALA A 230 6.36 -24.50 1.50
N GLU A 231 5.16 -23.91 1.60
CA GLU A 231 5.00 -22.45 1.75
C GLU A 231 5.06 -22.09 3.24
N THR A 232 6.00 -21.24 3.62
CA THR A 232 6.18 -20.78 5.01
C THR A 232 5.18 -19.70 5.40
N ALA A 233 4.56 -19.02 4.42
CA ALA A 233 3.62 -17.96 4.67
C ALA A 233 2.49 -18.41 5.60
N LEU A 234 2.17 -17.57 6.60
CA LEU A 234 1.03 -17.77 7.48
C LEU A 234 -0.28 -17.75 6.69
N LEU A 235 -0.45 -16.73 5.87
CA LEU A 235 -1.67 -16.49 5.10
C LEU A 235 -1.46 -16.79 3.62
N VAL A 236 -2.22 -17.74 3.07
CA VAL A 236 -2.04 -18.19 1.69
C VAL A 236 -3.24 -17.85 0.79
N SER A 237 -2.99 -17.76 -0.50
CA SER A 237 -4.00 -17.59 -1.54
C SER A 237 -4.79 -18.89 -1.79
N LYS A 238 -5.80 -18.85 -2.64
CA LYS A 238 -6.55 -20.05 -3.09
C LYS A 238 -5.66 -21.11 -3.78
N SER A 239 -4.46 -20.73 -4.24
CA SER A 239 -3.48 -21.61 -4.88
C SER A 239 -2.31 -21.97 -3.95
N GLY A 240 -2.46 -21.78 -2.64
CA GLY A 240 -1.44 -22.14 -1.66
C GLY A 240 -0.20 -21.25 -1.63
N ARG A 241 -0.18 -20.11 -2.34
CA ARG A 241 0.97 -19.19 -2.39
C ARG A 241 0.77 -18.02 -1.45
N ARG A 242 1.86 -17.42 -0.98
CA ARG A 242 1.86 -16.18 -0.19
C ARG A 242 0.96 -15.10 -0.83
N LEU A 243 0.22 -14.38 -0.01
CA LEU A 243 -0.60 -13.26 -0.47
C LEU A 243 0.28 -12.05 -0.89
N HIS A 244 -0.29 -11.20 -1.75
CA HIS A 244 0.28 -9.89 -2.07
C HIS A 244 -0.49 -8.79 -1.31
N PRO A 245 0.13 -7.63 -0.99
CA PRO A 245 -0.56 -6.54 -0.28
C PRO A 245 -1.85 -6.04 -0.96
N SER A 246 -1.94 -6.17 -2.30
CA SER A 246 -3.17 -5.89 -3.04
C SER A 246 -4.32 -6.86 -2.72
N ASP A 247 -4.00 -8.09 -2.28
CA ASP A 247 -5.01 -9.06 -1.87
C ASP A 247 -5.67 -8.64 -0.57
N VAL A 248 -4.89 -8.16 0.40
CA VAL A 248 -5.43 -7.61 1.66
C VAL A 248 -6.43 -6.50 1.36
N ARG A 249 -6.07 -5.54 0.47
CA ARG A 249 -6.96 -4.45 0.06
C ARG A 249 -8.23 -4.98 -0.62
N ARG A 250 -8.09 -5.89 -1.57
CA ARG A 250 -9.22 -6.45 -2.34
C ARG A 250 -10.18 -7.21 -1.42
N ARG A 251 -9.67 -7.99 -0.48
CA ARG A 251 -10.49 -8.75 0.48
C ARG A 251 -11.19 -7.82 1.47
N LEU A 252 -10.47 -6.84 2.02
CA LEU A 252 -11.06 -5.82 2.88
C LEU A 252 -12.22 -5.10 2.15
N GLN A 253 -12.03 -4.65 0.92
CA GLN A 253 -13.08 -3.97 0.15
C GLN A 253 -14.29 -4.87 -0.13
N ARG A 254 -14.08 -6.18 -0.32
CA ARG A 254 -15.17 -7.14 -0.43
C ARG A 254 -16.00 -7.16 0.85
N TRP A 255 -15.38 -7.38 2.00
CA TRP A 255 -16.08 -7.54 3.27
C TRP A 255 -16.71 -6.23 3.78
N VAL A 256 -16.11 -5.08 3.48
CA VAL A 256 -16.71 -3.76 3.72
C VAL A 256 -18.04 -3.60 2.97
N ARG A 257 -18.11 -4.06 1.72
CA ARG A 257 -19.36 -4.06 0.94
C ARG A 257 -20.40 -5.04 1.49
N GLU A 258 -19.96 -6.25 1.83
CA GLU A 258 -20.82 -7.28 2.42
C GLU A 258 -21.40 -6.83 3.78
N ALA A 259 -20.61 -6.08 4.56
CA ALA A 259 -21.04 -5.49 5.82
C ALA A 259 -21.90 -4.22 5.65
N ALA A 260 -22.14 -3.76 4.41
CA ALA A 260 -22.84 -2.52 4.08
C ALA A 260 -22.25 -1.27 4.76
N ILE A 261 -20.94 -1.25 5.03
CA ILE A 261 -20.25 -0.11 5.61
C ILE A 261 -20.03 0.94 4.53
N ALA A 262 -20.59 2.13 4.71
CA ALA A 262 -20.48 3.21 3.75
C ALA A 262 -19.04 3.77 3.67
N GLY A 263 -18.63 4.25 2.48
CA GLY A 263 -17.33 4.89 2.24
C GLY A 263 -16.17 3.91 1.99
N GLY A 264 -15.06 4.45 1.51
CA GLY A 264 -13.88 3.65 1.18
C GLY A 264 -13.05 3.33 2.42
N VAL A 265 -12.89 2.05 2.74
CA VAL A 265 -12.02 1.58 3.81
C VAL A 265 -10.76 0.98 3.19
N SER A 266 -9.61 1.34 3.71
CA SER A 266 -8.31 0.83 3.28
C SER A 266 -7.59 0.12 4.44
N PRO A 267 -6.56 -0.70 4.18
CA PRO A 267 -5.74 -1.26 5.27
C PRO A 267 -5.12 -0.18 6.18
N HIS A 268 -4.83 1.00 5.65
CA HIS A 268 -4.42 2.14 6.46
C HIS A 268 -5.52 2.64 7.40
N ALA A 269 -6.79 2.58 6.98
CA ALA A 269 -7.91 2.93 7.84
C ALA A 269 -8.05 1.95 9.01
N LEU A 270 -7.85 0.63 8.81
CA LEU A 270 -7.84 -0.35 9.91
C LEU A 270 -6.77 -0.02 10.95
N ARG A 271 -5.54 0.22 10.48
CA ARG A 271 -4.43 0.58 11.37
C ARG A 271 -4.66 1.93 12.07
N HIS A 272 -5.29 2.88 11.41
CA HIS A 272 -5.63 4.17 12.01
C HIS A 272 -6.74 4.00 13.06
N SER A 273 -7.76 3.17 12.78
CA SER A 273 -8.79 2.82 13.76
C SER A 273 -8.20 2.10 14.99
N PHE A 274 -7.26 1.17 14.80
CA PHE A 274 -6.50 0.57 15.90
C PHE A 274 -5.85 1.63 16.79
N ALA A 275 -5.10 2.58 16.21
CA ALA A 275 -4.42 3.63 16.97
C ALA A 275 -5.42 4.54 17.71
N THR A 276 -6.51 4.91 17.05
CA THR A 276 -7.55 5.76 17.62
C THR A 276 -8.28 5.05 18.77
N HIS A 277 -8.66 3.79 18.58
CA HIS A 277 -9.36 3.03 19.61
C HIS A 277 -8.51 2.76 20.85
N LEU A 278 -7.20 2.52 20.68
CA LEU A 278 -6.28 2.44 21.82
C LEU A 278 -6.19 3.77 22.58
N LEU A 279 -6.09 4.89 21.84
CA LEU A 279 -6.05 6.22 22.46
C LEU A 279 -7.34 6.53 23.24
N GLU A 280 -8.50 6.25 22.65
CA GLU A 280 -9.81 6.39 23.28
C GLU A 280 -9.98 5.45 24.48
N GLY A 281 -9.33 4.28 24.45
CA GLY A 281 -9.26 3.33 25.56
C GLY A 281 -8.27 3.72 26.65
N GLY A 282 -7.57 4.85 26.51
CA GLY A 282 -6.67 5.39 27.52
C GLY A 282 -5.20 4.96 27.39
N ALA A 283 -4.81 4.31 26.28
CA ALA A 283 -3.40 4.05 26.01
C ALA A 283 -2.65 5.34 25.73
N ASP A 284 -1.44 5.48 26.23
CA ASP A 284 -0.60 6.64 25.94
C ASP A 284 -0.02 6.57 24.53
N LEU A 285 0.34 7.76 23.98
CA LEU A 285 0.86 7.88 22.62
C LEU A 285 2.16 7.09 22.39
N ARG A 286 2.98 6.93 23.42
CA ARG A 286 4.25 6.20 23.32
C ARG A 286 3.98 4.71 23.13
N THR A 287 3.09 4.13 23.93
CA THR A 287 2.61 2.76 23.75
C THR A 287 2.12 2.51 22.33
N ILE A 288 1.26 3.41 21.82
CA ILE A 288 0.71 3.30 20.47
C ILE A 288 1.83 3.36 19.41
N GLN A 289 2.81 4.25 19.57
CA GLN A 289 3.94 4.39 18.65
C GLN A 289 4.83 3.13 18.64
N GLU A 290 5.08 2.53 19.80
CA GLU A 290 5.87 1.30 19.93
C GLU A 290 5.14 0.11 19.28
N LEU A 291 3.85 -0.08 19.56
CA LEU A 291 3.02 -1.12 18.92
C LEU A 291 2.98 -0.95 17.39
N LEU A 292 2.89 0.28 16.91
CA LEU A 292 2.88 0.56 15.48
C LEU A 292 4.25 0.47 14.81
N GLY A 293 5.36 0.52 15.55
CA GLY A 293 6.71 0.49 14.99
C GLY A 293 6.99 1.74 14.15
N HIS A 294 6.75 2.93 14.70
CA HIS A 294 7.12 4.20 14.06
C HIS A 294 8.60 4.48 14.27
N SER A 295 9.39 4.49 13.19
CA SER A 295 10.85 4.65 13.21
C SER A 295 11.33 6.10 13.27
N SER A 296 10.45 7.10 13.33
CA SER A 296 10.84 8.51 13.28
C SER A 296 10.48 9.27 14.56
N LEU A 297 11.34 9.19 15.54
CA LEU A 297 11.68 10.35 16.36
C LEU A 297 13.20 10.46 16.38
N SER A 298 13.69 11.47 15.67
CA SER A 298 15.06 11.95 15.81
C SER A 298 15.19 12.59 17.20
N THR A 299 15.50 11.80 18.19
CA THR A 299 16.17 12.27 19.41
C THR A 299 16.85 11.07 20.05
N THR A 300 18.17 11.15 20.11
CA THR A 300 19.06 10.29 20.84
C THR A 300 18.76 10.45 22.34
N GLN A 301 17.70 9.82 22.82
CA GLN A 301 17.51 9.59 24.25
C GLN A 301 17.55 8.09 24.48
N VAL A 302 18.36 7.68 25.44
CA VAL A 302 18.49 6.32 25.94
C VAL A 302 17.11 5.84 26.37
N TYR A 303 16.42 5.11 25.48
CA TYR A 303 15.11 4.55 25.78
C TYR A 303 15.30 3.22 26.49
N THR A 304 14.98 3.18 27.76
CA THR A 304 14.65 1.94 28.45
C THR A 304 13.61 1.20 27.63
N ARG A 305 13.94 -0.05 27.24
CA ARG A 305 12.98 -0.93 26.53
C ARG A 305 11.75 -1.07 27.42
N VAL A 306 10.59 -0.71 26.87
CA VAL A 306 9.31 -0.96 27.56
C VAL A 306 9.16 -2.47 27.69
N GLU A 307 8.85 -2.96 28.89
CA GLU A 307 8.70 -4.38 29.12
C GLU A 307 7.50 -4.95 28.34
N PRO A 308 7.63 -6.12 27.72
CA PRO A 308 6.54 -6.75 26.96
C PRO A 308 5.25 -6.93 27.79
N SER A 309 5.37 -7.25 29.06
CA SER A 309 4.27 -7.38 30.01
C SER A 309 3.47 -6.08 30.20
N TRP A 310 4.16 -4.96 30.22
CA TRP A 310 3.51 -3.66 30.32
C TRP A 310 2.74 -3.31 29.02
N LEU A 311 3.32 -3.56 27.85
CA LEU A 311 2.62 -3.38 26.57
C LEU A 311 1.36 -4.24 26.47
N GLN A 312 1.43 -5.49 26.91
CA GLN A 312 0.31 -6.40 26.95
C GLN A 312 -0.79 -5.91 27.90
N SER A 313 -0.42 -5.43 29.11
CA SER A 313 -1.38 -4.88 30.05
C SER A 313 -2.08 -3.62 29.55
N GLN A 314 -1.36 -2.72 28.89
CA GLN A 314 -1.93 -1.52 28.27
C GLN A 314 -2.85 -1.87 27.10
N TYR A 315 -2.46 -2.82 26.27
CA TYR A 315 -3.30 -3.35 25.18
C TYR A 315 -4.60 -3.94 25.73
N ALA A 316 -4.51 -4.84 26.73
CA ALA A 316 -5.65 -5.52 27.34
C ALA A 316 -6.68 -4.53 27.94
N ARG A 317 -6.22 -3.42 28.49
CA ARG A 317 -7.11 -2.37 29.05
C ARG A 317 -7.75 -1.48 28.01
N SER A 318 -7.08 -1.27 26.87
CA SER A 318 -7.43 -0.17 25.95
C SER A 318 -7.98 -0.65 24.62
N HIS A 319 -7.67 -1.87 24.19
CA HIS A 319 -8.10 -2.35 22.89
C HIS A 319 -9.49 -3.01 22.95
N PRO A 320 -10.44 -2.67 22.04
CA PRO A 320 -11.82 -3.19 22.09
C PRO A 320 -11.94 -4.70 21.85
N ARG A 321 -10.90 -5.32 21.32
CA ARG A 321 -10.79 -6.76 21.02
C ARG A 321 -9.51 -7.35 21.62
N ALA A 322 -9.21 -6.95 22.86
CA ALA A 322 -8.12 -7.53 23.61
C ALA A 322 -8.40 -8.99 24.00
#